data_ddb6140203f284a83c2c105c44467208
#
_entry.id   ddb6140203f284a83c2c105c44467208
#
_cell.length_a   1.000
_cell.length_b   1.000
_cell.length_c   1.000
_cell.angle_alpha   90.00
_cell.angle_beta   90.00
_cell.angle_gamma   90.00
#
_symmetry.space_group_name_H-M   'P 1'
#
loop_
_entity.id
_entity.type
_entity.pdbx_description
1 polymer ?
#
loop_
_entity_poly.entity_id
_entity_poly.type
_entity_poly.pdbx_seq_one_letter_code
_entity_poly.pdbx_strand_id
1 'polypeptide(L)'
;MKKRTAARSVAAVVGAAMVLTACGGGNNAAATTAAAGGSETQATAESSGGGNITKTDIVFAQASDVVTLDPAGQQDTTSSVLMKHVYSTLMDIDDDGNLVPDLAESYEMKSDTEYTFTLRQDACFSDGTPVTAKDVKFTFDRAKDMPKTKSNTSKIEEVIADDDHHVTFKLTQPYAAFKTIITNSNLSIVSEAAVTAAGESYGDVGNILGSGGFTVTEWVPNDHYTLARNEKYWGEMPITTTITCRVIPEGSARAIALEAGEVDLVWNVDATDCANIEANPDVTLLSQTSSSIEYLGMNTTKEKFKDVRVRQAINYALDKQAFVDTIIEGRGTVANSYINSMIPGWTDEVEAYPYDPAKAKELLAEAGYPNGFECKIYVNGDVRTRSAQIIQAQLAEVGITV
;
A
#
# COMPACT_ATOMS: atom_id res chain seq x y z
N MET A 1 -32.45 -15.36 -5.05
CA MET A 1 -31.44 -14.48 -4.44
C MET A 1 -30.21 -15.32 -4.19
N LYS A 2 -29.16 -15.14 -4.97
CA LYS A 2 -27.89 -15.88 -4.85
C LYS A 2 -26.95 -15.07 -3.97
N LYS A 3 -26.55 -15.63 -2.82
CA LYS A 3 -25.53 -15.06 -1.95
C LYS A 3 -24.19 -15.13 -2.71
N ARG A 4 -23.61 -13.99 -3.02
CA ARG A 4 -22.21 -13.88 -3.44
C ARG A 4 -21.37 -13.68 -2.19
N THR A 5 -20.61 -14.67 -1.82
CA THR A 5 -19.59 -14.62 -0.79
C THR A 5 -18.37 -13.92 -1.41
N ALA A 6 -17.98 -12.79 -0.87
CA ALA A 6 -16.73 -12.14 -1.28
C ALA A 6 -15.56 -12.91 -0.66
N ALA A 7 -14.75 -13.55 -1.52
CA ALA A 7 -13.54 -14.24 -1.09
C ALA A 7 -12.39 -13.20 -0.97
N ARG A 8 -11.76 -13.15 0.18
CA ARG A 8 -10.47 -12.45 0.37
C ARG A 8 -9.39 -13.28 -0.33
N SER A 9 -8.96 -12.83 -1.50
CA SER A 9 -7.92 -13.52 -2.26
C SER A 9 -6.55 -13.11 -1.74
N VAL A 10 -5.96 -13.93 -0.87
CA VAL A 10 -4.50 -13.97 -0.77
C VAL A 10 -4.02 -14.69 -2.04
N ALA A 11 -3.36 -13.97 -2.95
CA ALA A 11 -2.87 -14.52 -4.19
C ALA A 11 -1.79 -15.57 -3.91
N ALA A 12 -2.16 -16.85 -3.92
CA ALA A 12 -1.21 -17.94 -3.97
C ALA A 12 -0.83 -18.19 -5.43
N VAL A 13 0.40 -17.84 -5.80
CA VAL A 13 0.96 -18.17 -7.11
C VAL A 13 1.43 -19.61 -7.08
N VAL A 14 0.77 -20.49 -7.83
CA VAL A 14 1.21 -21.86 -8.05
C VAL A 14 1.54 -22.02 -9.52
N GLY A 15 2.80 -22.38 -9.82
CA GLY A 15 3.28 -22.67 -11.15
C GLY A 15 2.60 -23.92 -11.75
N ALA A 16 2.12 -23.81 -12.97
CA ALA A 16 1.61 -24.94 -13.76
C ALA A 16 2.67 -25.37 -14.79
N ALA A 17 3.14 -26.61 -14.68
CA ALA A 17 3.94 -27.26 -15.72
C ALA A 17 3.02 -27.70 -16.87
N MET A 18 3.26 -27.18 -18.10
CA MET A 18 2.60 -27.67 -19.29
C MET A 18 3.45 -28.73 -19.98
N VAL A 19 2.86 -29.90 -20.21
CA VAL A 19 3.37 -30.91 -21.13
C VAL A 19 2.83 -30.60 -22.51
N LEU A 20 3.71 -30.29 -23.46
CA LEU A 20 3.42 -30.13 -24.89
C LEU A 20 3.53 -31.49 -25.59
N THR A 21 2.45 -31.92 -26.18
CA THR A 21 2.49 -32.94 -27.27
C THR A 21 2.15 -32.27 -28.61
N ALA A 22 3.09 -32.36 -29.53
CA ALA A 22 3.01 -31.84 -30.89
C ALA A 22 2.38 -32.84 -31.82
N CYS A 23 1.63 -32.35 -32.84
CA CYS A 23 1.49 -32.83 -34.23
C CYS A 23 0.51 -31.88 -34.93
N GLY A 24 0.82 -31.18 -35.99
CA GLY A 24 1.33 -31.53 -37.27
C GLY A 24 0.42 -30.96 -38.36
N GLY A 25 0.92 -30.06 -39.21
CA GLY A 25 0.57 -30.03 -40.63
C GLY A 25 -0.42 -29.00 -41.20
N GLY A 26 0.07 -28.10 -42.04
CA GLY A 26 -0.58 -27.80 -43.33
C GLY A 26 -1.04 -26.37 -43.65
N ASN A 27 -0.25 -25.69 -44.45
CA ASN A 27 -0.45 -24.54 -45.38
C ASN A 27 -1.87 -24.07 -45.77
N ASN A 28 -2.15 -22.79 -45.85
CA ASN A 28 -2.03 -21.93 -47.04
C ASN A 28 -2.61 -20.51 -46.84
N ALA A 29 -2.02 -19.59 -47.58
CA ALA A 29 -2.25 -18.16 -47.63
C ALA A 29 -3.61 -17.73 -48.24
N ALA A 30 -4.10 -16.56 -47.83
CA ALA A 30 -4.52 -15.47 -48.70
C ALA A 30 -4.93 -14.24 -47.90
N ALA A 31 -4.42 -13.09 -48.30
CA ALA A 31 -4.72 -11.77 -47.83
C ALA A 31 -6.12 -11.29 -48.25
N THR A 32 -6.79 -10.49 -47.43
CA THR A 32 -7.51 -9.29 -47.88
C THR A 32 -7.88 -8.38 -46.71
N THR A 33 -7.76 -7.11 -47.01
CA THR A 33 -7.96 -5.88 -46.24
C THR A 33 -9.37 -5.66 -45.70
N ALA A 34 -9.46 -4.99 -44.58
CA ALA A 34 -10.16 -3.73 -44.29
C ALA A 34 -11.11 -3.72 -43.06
N ALA A 35 -10.97 -2.62 -42.33
CA ALA A 35 -11.97 -1.84 -41.62
C ALA A 35 -12.20 -2.11 -40.12
N ALA A 36 -12.01 -1.00 -39.41
CA ALA A 36 -12.21 -0.68 -38.02
C ALA A 36 -13.54 -1.10 -37.41
N GLY A 37 -13.49 -1.50 -36.16
CA GLY A 37 -14.64 -1.65 -35.29
C GLY A 37 -14.14 -2.01 -33.91
N GLY A 38 -14.08 -1.03 -33.01
CA GLY A 38 -13.73 -1.25 -31.61
C GLY A 38 -14.76 -2.18 -30.94
N SER A 39 -14.27 -3.16 -30.24
CA SER A 39 -15.07 -3.95 -29.30
C SER A 39 -14.18 -4.20 -28.09
N GLU A 40 -14.50 -3.56 -27.01
CA GLU A 40 -13.95 -3.83 -25.70
C GLU A 40 -14.24 -5.28 -25.33
N THR A 41 -13.19 -6.08 -25.30
CA THR A 41 -13.30 -7.45 -24.77
C THR A 41 -12.93 -7.39 -23.29
N GLN A 42 -13.93 -7.33 -22.46
CA GLN A 42 -13.78 -7.66 -21.03
C GLN A 42 -13.25 -9.10 -20.93
N ALA A 43 -12.00 -9.24 -20.52
CA ALA A 43 -11.46 -10.51 -20.11
C ALA A 43 -12.03 -10.86 -18.73
N THR A 44 -13.07 -11.68 -18.71
CA THR A 44 -13.49 -12.37 -17.48
C THR A 44 -12.41 -13.39 -17.15
N ALA A 45 -11.64 -13.13 -16.10
CA ALA A 45 -10.77 -14.12 -15.50
C ALA A 45 -11.66 -15.21 -14.87
N GLU A 46 -11.84 -16.33 -15.56
CA GLU A 46 -12.36 -17.54 -14.94
C GLU A 46 -11.30 -18.10 -14.00
N SER A 47 -11.59 -18.05 -12.70
CA SER A 47 -10.84 -18.77 -11.66
C SER A 47 -11.05 -20.28 -11.87
N SER A 48 -10.20 -20.89 -12.66
CA SER A 48 -10.09 -22.35 -12.77
C SER A 48 -8.75 -22.81 -12.21
N GLY A 49 -8.70 -23.23 -10.96
CA GLY A 49 -7.45 -23.73 -10.38
C GLY A 49 -7.62 -24.47 -9.09
N GLY A 50 -8.30 -25.61 -9.11
CA GLY A 50 -8.11 -26.63 -8.08
C GLY A 50 -6.76 -27.34 -8.27
N GLY A 51 -5.66 -26.60 -8.22
CA GLY A 51 -4.31 -27.17 -8.11
C GLY A 51 -4.14 -27.74 -6.70
N ASN A 52 -3.54 -28.91 -6.58
CA ASN A 52 -3.18 -29.49 -5.29
C ASN A 52 -2.21 -28.50 -4.62
N ILE A 53 -2.66 -27.79 -3.57
CA ILE A 53 -1.79 -26.90 -2.79
C ILE A 53 -0.86 -27.80 -1.99
N THR A 54 0.42 -27.78 -2.34
CA THR A 54 1.45 -28.65 -1.75
C THR A 54 2.29 -27.94 -0.68
N LYS A 55 2.28 -26.60 -0.66
CA LYS A 55 3.05 -25.77 0.27
C LYS A 55 2.11 -24.83 1.03
N THR A 56 2.14 -24.92 2.35
CA THR A 56 1.34 -24.08 3.26
C THR A 56 2.20 -23.13 4.09
N ASP A 57 3.52 -23.32 4.08
CA ASP A 57 4.48 -22.44 4.72
C ASP A 57 5.11 -21.54 3.65
N ILE A 58 4.94 -20.24 3.80
CA ILE A 58 5.39 -19.23 2.81
C ILE A 58 6.52 -18.41 3.39
N VAL A 59 7.60 -18.26 2.62
CA VAL A 59 8.69 -17.34 2.93
C VAL A 59 8.56 -16.11 2.04
N PHE A 60 8.38 -14.96 2.65
CA PHE A 60 8.20 -13.67 2.00
C PHE A 60 9.41 -12.77 2.27
N ALA A 61 9.90 -12.02 1.27
CA ALA A 61 10.99 -11.07 1.47
C ALA A 61 10.55 -9.62 1.20
N GLN A 62 10.96 -8.71 2.09
CA GLN A 62 10.70 -7.27 1.99
C GLN A 62 11.96 -6.46 2.32
N ALA A 63 11.99 -5.18 1.92
CA ALA A 63 13.17 -4.33 2.01
C ALA A 63 13.45 -3.78 3.42
N SER A 64 12.42 -3.60 4.25
CA SER A 64 12.53 -3.00 5.59
C SER A 64 11.71 -3.78 6.61
N ASP A 65 12.13 -3.71 7.85
CA ASP A 65 11.41 -4.31 8.95
C ASP A 65 10.16 -3.49 9.33
N VAL A 66 9.26 -4.11 10.08
CA VAL A 66 8.15 -3.43 10.75
C VAL A 66 8.67 -2.59 11.90
N VAL A 67 8.02 -1.47 12.20
CA VAL A 67 8.48 -0.56 13.26
C VAL A 67 7.89 -0.88 14.62
N THR A 68 6.77 -1.59 14.66
CA THR A 68 6.04 -1.97 15.87
C THR A 68 4.99 -3.02 15.54
N LEU A 69 4.52 -3.75 16.53
CA LEU A 69 3.34 -4.62 16.43
C LEU A 69 2.06 -3.97 16.99
N ASP A 70 2.15 -2.73 17.48
CA ASP A 70 0.99 -1.92 17.88
C ASP A 70 0.43 -1.15 16.67
N PRO A 71 -0.82 -1.39 16.24
CA PRO A 71 -1.40 -0.69 15.10
C PRO A 71 -1.31 0.83 15.17
N ALA A 72 -1.59 1.41 16.34
CA ALA A 72 -1.58 2.86 16.53
C ALA A 72 -0.17 3.49 16.57
N GLY A 73 0.88 2.67 16.62
CA GLY A 73 2.27 3.10 16.65
C GLY A 73 2.90 3.31 15.26
N GLN A 74 2.23 2.93 14.18
CA GLN A 74 2.79 2.93 12.82
C GLN A 74 2.03 3.83 11.83
N GLN A 75 2.71 4.22 10.74
CA GLN A 75 2.17 4.88 9.55
C GLN A 75 2.93 4.48 8.28
N ASP A 76 3.72 3.42 8.34
CA ASP A 76 4.50 2.96 7.21
C ASP A 76 3.82 1.76 6.52
N THR A 77 4.14 1.56 5.24
CA THR A 77 3.51 0.54 4.42
C THR A 77 3.88 -0.86 4.87
N THR A 78 5.11 -1.08 5.30
CA THR A 78 5.62 -2.39 5.72
C THR A 78 4.88 -2.89 6.95
N SER A 79 4.78 -2.05 8.00
CA SER A 79 3.99 -2.37 9.19
C SER A 79 2.51 -2.54 8.88
N SER A 80 1.97 -1.72 7.96
CA SER A 80 0.56 -1.81 7.54
C SER A 80 0.21 -3.17 6.93
N VAL A 81 1.12 -3.78 6.17
CA VAL A 81 0.93 -5.13 5.61
C VAL A 81 0.82 -6.16 6.74
N LEU A 82 1.73 -6.14 7.71
CA LEU A 82 1.65 -7.04 8.87
C LEU A 82 0.34 -6.85 9.64
N MET A 83 -0.05 -5.59 9.90
CA MET A 83 -1.28 -5.29 10.66
C MET A 83 -2.52 -5.90 10.01
N LYS A 84 -2.63 -5.89 8.68
CA LYS A 84 -3.75 -6.49 7.95
C LYS A 84 -3.84 -8.02 8.07
N HIS A 85 -2.75 -8.68 8.42
CA HIS A 85 -2.75 -10.13 8.68
C HIS A 85 -3.13 -10.46 10.11
N VAL A 86 -2.73 -9.62 11.07
CA VAL A 86 -2.85 -9.90 12.51
C VAL A 86 -4.11 -9.30 13.11
N TYR A 87 -4.58 -8.17 12.58
CA TYR A 87 -5.73 -7.45 13.10
C TYR A 87 -6.80 -7.28 12.03
N SER A 88 -7.99 -6.94 12.46
CA SER A 88 -9.10 -6.52 11.59
C SER A 88 -9.45 -5.05 11.87
N THR A 89 -10.00 -4.40 10.84
CA THR A 89 -10.53 -3.04 10.93
C THR A 89 -12.06 -3.07 11.07
N LEU A 90 -12.67 -1.93 11.33
CA LEU A 90 -14.13 -1.87 11.43
C LEU A 90 -14.80 -2.20 10.09
N MET A 91 -14.25 -1.66 8.99
CA MET A 91 -14.61 -1.99 7.60
C MET A 91 -13.32 -2.16 6.82
N ASP A 92 -13.36 -2.80 5.64
CA ASP A 92 -12.21 -2.91 4.74
C ASP A 92 -12.53 -2.33 3.36
N ILE A 93 -11.54 -2.31 2.47
CA ILE A 93 -11.67 -1.88 1.07
C ILE A 93 -11.28 -3.07 0.19
N ASP A 94 -12.13 -3.39 -0.79
CA ASP A 94 -11.82 -4.42 -1.79
C ASP A 94 -10.85 -3.91 -2.87
N ASP A 95 -10.46 -4.80 -3.79
CA ASP A 95 -9.52 -4.48 -4.87
C ASP A 95 -10.06 -3.42 -5.85
N ASP A 96 -11.37 -3.21 -5.90
CA ASP A 96 -12.04 -2.19 -6.71
C ASP A 96 -12.18 -0.84 -5.97
N GLY A 97 -11.72 -0.76 -4.71
CA GLY A 97 -11.79 0.42 -3.87
C GLY A 97 -13.14 0.64 -3.18
N ASN A 98 -14.02 -0.37 -3.17
CA ASN A 98 -15.31 -0.29 -2.48
C ASN A 98 -15.16 -0.62 -1.00
N LEU A 99 -15.92 0.09 -0.16
CA LEU A 99 -16.02 -0.22 1.25
C LEU A 99 -16.77 -1.55 1.44
N VAL A 100 -16.13 -2.50 2.11
CA VAL A 100 -16.69 -3.84 2.38
C VAL A 100 -16.71 -4.15 3.87
N PRO A 101 -17.61 -5.04 4.32
CA PRO A 101 -17.65 -5.51 5.70
C PRO A 101 -16.34 -6.16 6.15
N ASP A 102 -15.92 -5.85 7.41
CA ASP A 102 -14.89 -6.57 8.13
C ASP A 102 -15.45 -6.95 9.53
N LEU A 103 -15.04 -6.29 10.63
CA LEU A 103 -15.63 -6.51 11.95
C LEU A 103 -17.08 -6.01 12.03
N ALA A 104 -17.41 -4.93 11.30
CA ALA A 104 -18.79 -4.52 11.13
C ALA A 104 -19.38 -5.16 9.87
N GLU A 105 -20.54 -5.81 10.00
CA GLU A 105 -21.28 -6.39 8.87
C GLU A 105 -22.10 -5.34 8.12
N SER A 106 -22.43 -4.21 8.76
CA SER A 106 -23.19 -3.11 8.17
C SER A 106 -23.00 -1.80 8.94
N TYR A 107 -23.42 -0.71 8.32
CA TYR A 107 -23.56 0.57 8.99
C TYR A 107 -24.78 1.35 8.50
N GLU A 108 -25.30 2.22 9.36
CA GLU A 108 -26.35 3.20 9.06
C GLU A 108 -25.80 4.62 9.25
N MET A 109 -25.96 5.47 8.23
CA MET A 109 -25.69 6.90 8.34
C MET A 109 -26.97 7.61 8.81
N LYS A 110 -27.04 7.94 10.10
CA LYS A 110 -28.21 8.64 10.68
C LYS A 110 -28.25 10.10 10.32
N SER A 111 -27.06 10.69 10.10
CA SER A 111 -26.87 12.05 9.59
C SER A 111 -25.49 12.18 8.93
N ASP A 112 -25.17 13.34 8.35
CA ASP A 112 -23.86 13.63 7.77
C ASP A 112 -22.72 13.56 8.80
N THR A 113 -23.04 13.53 10.09
CA THR A 113 -22.08 13.50 11.21
C THR A 113 -22.30 12.34 12.17
N GLU A 114 -23.24 11.43 11.90
CA GLU A 114 -23.54 10.32 12.82
C GLU A 114 -23.67 9.00 12.05
N TYR A 115 -22.84 8.03 12.41
CA TYR A 115 -22.77 6.70 11.81
C TYR A 115 -22.87 5.65 12.91
N THR A 116 -23.79 4.70 12.78
CA THR A 116 -23.91 3.54 13.67
C THR A 116 -23.50 2.29 12.91
N PHE A 117 -22.56 1.53 13.43
CA PHE A 117 -22.06 0.27 12.88
C PHE A 117 -22.64 -0.90 13.68
N THR A 118 -23.03 -1.96 12.99
CA THR A 118 -23.43 -3.23 13.59
C THR A 118 -22.26 -4.21 13.45
N LEU A 119 -21.70 -4.67 14.57
CA LEU A 119 -20.60 -5.62 14.62
C LEU A 119 -21.12 -7.04 14.39
N ARG A 120 -20.27 -7.87 13.82
CA ARG A 120 -20.48 -9.31 13.69
C ARG A 120 -20.57 -9.95 15.08
N GLN A 121 -21.42 -10.94 15.22
CA GLN A 121 -21.60 -11.67 16.48
C GLN A 121 -20.59 -12.82 16.64
N ASP A 122 -19.96 -13.26 15.54
CA ASP A 122 -19.00 -14.36 15.50
C ASP A 122 -17.54 -13.88 15.54
N ALA A 123 -17.27 -12.56 15.51
CA ALA A 123 -15.93 -12.01 15.56
C ALA A 123 -15.28 -12.22 16.94
N CYS A 124 -14.07 -12.76 16.93
CA CYS A 124 -13.31 -12.96 18.16
C CYS A 124 -11.81 -12.65 17.93
N PHE A 125 -11.14 -12.34 19.02
CA PHE A 125 -9.68 -12.27 19.07
C PHE A 125 -9.06 -13.67 18.99
N SER A 126 -7.74 -13.73 18.77
CA SER A 126 -7.02 -15.00 18.60
C SER A 126 -7.00 -15.90 19.84
N ASP A 127 -7.32 -15.39 21.03
CA ASP A 127 -7.54 -16.18 22.24
C ASP A 127 -8.97 -16.74 22.32
N GLY A 128 -9.88 -16.27 21.46
CA GLY A 128 -11.30 -16.65 21.39
C GLY A 128 -12.22 -15.73 22.21
N THR A 129 -11.72 -14.65 22.81
CA THR A 129 -12.57 -13.64 23.44
C THR A 129 -13.33 -12.85 22.37
N PRO A 130 -14.64 -12.53 22.58
CA PRO A 130 -15.41 -11.77 21.59
C PRO A 130 -14.83 -10.38 21.35
N VAL A 131 -14.89 -9.91 20.10
CA VAL A 131 -14.69 -8.49 19.77
C VAL A 131 -16.00 -7.74 20.00
N THR A 132 -15.96 -6.67 20.78
CA THR A 132 -17.13 -5.89 21.17
C THR A 132 -17.04 -4.43 20.79
N ALA A 133 -18.15 -3.72 20.84
CA ALA A 133 -18.20 -2.27 20.63
C ALA A 133 -17.34 -1.49 21.66
N LYS A 134 -17.05 -2.07 22.83
CA LYS A 134 -16.13 -1.48 23.83
C LYS A 134 -14.70 -1.46 23.32
N ASP A 135 -14.26 -2.54 22.64
CA ASP A 135 -12.92 -2.61 22.03
C ASP A 135 -12.79 -1.59 20.88
N VAL A 136 -13.84 -1.41 20.09
CA VAL A 136 -13.91 -0.37 19.04
C VAL A 136 -13.79 1.01 19.68
N LYS A 137 -14.63 1.32 20.68
CA LYS A 137 -14.58 2.60 21.40
C LYS A 137 -13.18 2.84 21.99
N PHE A 138 -12.63 1.87 22.70
CA PHE A 138 -11.31 1.96 23.31
C PHE A 138 -10.23 2.24 22.25
N THR A 139 -10.25 1.53 21.14
CA THR A 139 -9.29 1.71 20.04
C THR A 139 -9.28 3.14 19.53
N PHE A 140 -10.45 3.69 19.21
CA PHE A 140 -10.55 5.04 18.66
C PHE A 140 -10.28 6.13 19.71
N ASP A 141 -10.67 5.95 20.96
CA ASP A 141 -10.34 6.89 22.04
C ASP A 141 -8.83 6.92 22.29
N ARG A 142 -8.16 5.77 22.35
CA ARG A 142 -6.71 5.66 22.43
C ARG A 142 -6.02 6.33 21.23
N ALA A 143 -6.53 6.10 20.03
CA ALA A 143 -5.95 6.63 18.78
C ALA A 143 -5.96 8.17 18.71
N LYS A 144 -6.86 8.86 19.40
CA LYS A 144 -6.90 10.33 19.50
C LYS A 144 -5.65 10.91 20.16
N ASP A 145 -5.03 10.17 21.07
CA ASP A 145 -3.85 10.61 21.83
C ASP A 145 -2.52 10.13 21.22
N MET A 146 -2.56 9.17 20.30
CA MET A 146 -1.37 8.61 19.67
C MET A 146 -0.85 9.50 18.54
N PRO A 147 0.46 9.84 18.51
CA PRO A 147 1.02 10.76 17.51
C PRO A 147 0.79 10.34 16.05
N LYS A 148 0.76 9.03 15.77
CA LYS A 148 0.63 8.48 14.41
C LYS A 148 -0.82 8.44 13.90
N THR A 149 -1.81 8.40 14.79
CA THR A 149 -3.24 8.26 14.45
C THR A 149 -4.06 9.51 14.71
N LYS A 150 -3.53 10.46 15.50
CA LYS A 150 -4.22 11.70 15.90
C LYS A 150 -4.80 12.49 14.71
N SER A 151 -4.11 12.55 13.57
CA SER A 151 -4.61 13.23 12.37
C SER A 151 -5.85 12.52 11.80
N ASN A 152 -5.85 11.19 11.78
CA ASN A 152 -6.94 10.38 11.25
C ASN A 152 -8.20 10.48 12.10
N THR A 153 -8.05 10.60 13.42
CA THR A 153 -9.17 10.68 14.37
C THR A 153 -9.63 12.11 14.66
N SER A 154 -8.97 13.14 14.10
CA SER A 154 -9.20 14.56 14.41
C SER A 154 -10.62 15.07 14.15
N LYS A 155 -11.41 14.39 13.35
CA LYS A 155 -12.82 14.72 13.05
C LYS A 155 -13.81 13.84 13.81
N ILE A 156 -13.34 12.89 14.61
CA ILE A 156 -14.18 12.05 15.47
C ILE A 156 -14.34 12.75 16.81
N GLU A 157 -15.56 13.23 17.08
CA GLU A 157 -15.91 13.87 18.34
C GLU A 157 -16.02 12.81 19.45
N GLU A 158 -16.88 11.83 19.22
CA GLU A 158 -17.23 10.81 20.20
C GLU A 158 -17.43 9.44 19.56
N VAL A 159 -17.05 8.37 20.25
CA VAL A 159 -17.40 6.99 19.93
C VAL A 159 -18.18 6.40 21.10
N ILE A 160 -19.36 5.88 20.83
CA ILE A 160 -20.30 5.35 21.82
C ILE A 160 -20.48 3.86 21.57
N ALA A 161 -20.16 3.03 22.55
CA ALA A 161 -20.58 1.63 22.55
C ALA A 161 -22.04 1.58 23.08
N ASP A 162 -22.99 1.48 22.15
CA ASP A 162 -24.41 1.48 22.47
C ASP A 162 -24.81 0.20 23.21
N ASP A 163 -24.25 -0.92 22.78
CA ASP A 163 -24.28 -2.24 23.40
C ASP A 163 -23.03 -3.04 22.98
N ASP A 164 -23.02 -4.37 23.11
CA ASP A 164 -21.85 -5.17 22.76
C ASP A 164 -21.62 -5.26 21.24
N HIS A 165 -22.63 -5.00 20.41
CA HIS A 165 -22.56 -5.15 18.94
C HIS A 165 -22.90 -3.88 18.17
N HIS A 166 -23.27 -2.79 18.82
CA HIS A 166 -23.54 -1.53 18.14
C HIS A 166 -22.60 -0.43 18.65
N VAL A 167 -21.99 0.28 17.69
CA VAL A 167 -21.09 1.40 17.99
C VAL A 167 -21.47 2.61 17.13
N THR A 168 -21.68 3.75 17.78
CA THR A 168 -22.03 5.01 17.13
C THR A 168 -20.84 5.96 17.14
N PHE A 169 -20.51 6.49 15.96
CA PHE A 169 -19.51 7.55 15.77
C PHE A 169 -20.22 8.88 15.55
N LYS A 170 -19.84 9.90 16.32
CA LYS A 170 -20.20 11.28 16.08
C LYS A 170 -18.99 12.07 15.58
N LEU A 171 -19.19 12.81 14.50
CA LEU A 171 -18.16 13.64 13.89
C LEU A 171 -18.37 15.10 14.22
N THR A 172 -17.29 15.87 14.34
CA THR A 172 -17.33 17.32 14.59
C THR A 172 -17.92 18.11 13.42
N GLN A 173 -17.92 17.54 12.22
CA GLN A 173 -18.47 18.11 10.96
C GLN A 173 -18.66 17.01 9.92
N PRO A 174 -19.46 17.22 8.87
CA PRO A 174 -19.52 16.31 7.73
C PRO A 174 -18.12 16.03 7.18
N TYR A 175 -17.79 14.73 7.03
CA TYR A 175 -16.45 14.31 6.63
C TYR A 175 -16.49 13.11 5.68
N ALA A 176 -16.43 13.36 4.38
CA ALA A 176 -16.57 12.33 3.35
C ALA A 176 -15.52 11.20 3.46
N ALA A 177 -14.29 11.54 3.89
CA ALA A 177 -13.21 10.57 4.05
C ALA A 177 -13.35 9.66 5.29
N PHE A 178 -14.35 9.86 6.16
CA PHE A 178 -14.52 9.08 7.38
C PHE A 178 -14.59 7.57 7.09
N LYS A 179 -15.34 7.17 6.07
CA LYS A 179 -15.49 5.76 5.69
C LYS A 179 -14.20 5.11 5.23
N THR A 180 -13.32 5.87 4.58
CA THR A 180 -11.99 5.39 4.20
C THR A 180 -11.03 5.36 5.38
N ILE A 181 -11.14 6.32 6.31
CA ILE A 181 -10.25 6.38 7.47
C ILE A 181 -10.43 5.18 8.39
N ILE A 182 -11.64 4.70 8.60
CA ILE A 182 -11.91 3.53 9.47
C ILE A 182 -11.40 2.21 8.90
N THR A 183 -10.91 2.18 7.66
CA THR A 183 -10.26 1.02 7.04
C THR A 183 -8.74 1.05 7.16
N ASN A 184 -8.17 2.12 7.73
CA ASN A 184 -6.73 2.22 7.88
C ASN A 184 -6.20 1.21 8.91
N SER A 185 -5.16 0.49 8.55
CA SER A 185 -4.54 -0.53 9.40
C SER A 185 -3.98 0.01 10.72
N ASN A 186 -3.67 1.30 10.81
CA ASN A 186 -3.28 1.93 12.07
C ASN A 186 -4.47 2.25 13.01
N LEU A 187 -5.69 2.01 12.56
CA LEU A 187 -6.93 2.06 13.33
C LEU A 187 -7.56 0.66 13.46
N SER A 188 -6.79 -0.40 13.25
CA SER A 188 -7.21 -1.78 13.51
C SER A 188 -7.65 -1.94 14.96
N ILE A 189 -8.69 -2.73 15.16
CA ILE A 189 -9.31 -2.89 16.47
C ILE A 189 -8.43 -3.75 17.38
N VAL A 190 -8.13 -3.22 18.56
CA VAL A 190 -7.32 -3.89 19.59
C VAL A 190 -8.20 -4.23 20.80
N SER A 191 -7.84 -5.28 21.52
CA SER A 191 -8.51 -5.67 22.77
C SER A 191 -8.17 -4.66 23.89
N GLU A 192 -9.18 -4.03 24.46
CA GLU A 192 -9.03 -3.15 25.65
C GLU A 192 -8.32 -3.90 26.79
N ALA A 193 -8.74 -5.15 27.03
CA ALA A 193 -8.17 -5.97 28.08
C ALA A 193 -6.68 -6.26 27.85
N ALA A 194 -6.30 -6.63 26.61
CA ALA A 194 -4.91 -6.95 26.27
C ALA A 194 -4.01 -5.69 26.36
N VAL A 195 -4.45 -4.56 25.81
CA VAL A 195 -3.69 -3.30 25.90
C VAL A 195 -3.52 -2.85 27.35
N THR A 196 -4.59 -2.92 28.15
CA THR A 196 -4.55 -2.52 29.55
C THR A 196 -3.63 -3.44 30.37
N ALA A 197 -3.67 -4.75 30.14
CA ALA A 197 -2.83 -5.71 30.83
C ALA A 197 -1.34 -5.58 30.46
N ALA A 198 -1.03 -5.34 29.20
CA ALA A 198 0.33 -5.20 28.69
C ALA A 198 0.95 -3.82 29.04
N GLY A 199 0.13 -2.76 29.12
CA GLY A 199 0.62 -1.42 29.39
C GLY A 199 1.66 -0.97 28.35
N GLU A 200 2.83 -0.53 28.81
CA GLU A 200 3.93 -0.07 27.94
C GLU A 200 4.54 -1.16 27.06
N SER A 201 4.34 -2.43 27.41
CA SER A 201 4.83 -3.57 26.61
C SER A 201 3.84 -4.04 25.53
N TYR A 202 2.72 -3.33 25.35
CA TYR A 202 1.84 -3.62 24.23
C TYR A 202 2.56 -3.33 22.89
N GLY A 203 2.59 -4.31 22.01
CA GLY A 203 3.39 -4.28 20.78
C GLY A 203 4.64 -5.17 20.83
N ASP A 204 4.97 -5.77 21.99
CA ASP A 204 5.94 -6.84 22.08
C ASP A 204 5.30 -8.19 21.69
N VAL A 205 6.10 -9.11 21.15
CA VAL A 205 5.65 -10.48 20.84
C VAL A 205 5.10 -11.13 22.11
N GLY A 206 3.90 -11.71 22.01
CA GLY A 206 3.19 -12.33 23.14
C GLY A 206 2.32 -11.37 23.96
N ASN A 207 2.44 -10.06 23.77
CA ASN A 207 1.62 -9.04 24.45
C ASN A 207 0.57 -8.41 23.51
N ILE A 208 0.48 -8.84 22.26
CA ILE A 208 -0.52 -8.43 21.28
C ILE A 208 -1.63 -9.45 21.18
N LEU A 209 -2.84 -8.97 20.91
CA LEU A 209 -4.01 -9.81 20.69
C LEU A 209 -4.81 -9.21 19.52
N GLY A 210 -4.74 -9.87 18.37
CA GLY A 210 -5.43 -9.45 17.15
C GLY A 210 -6.61 -10.34 16.81
N SER A 211 -7.44 -9.91 15.88
CA SER A 211 -8.63 -10.64 15.37
C SER A 211 -8.48 -11.08 13.92
N GLY A 212 -7.28 -10.93 13.33
CA GLY A 212 -6.99 -11.31 11.95
C GLY A 212 -6.73 -12.80 11.76
N GLY A 213 -6.42 -13.17 10.50
CA GLY A 213 -6.19 -14.57 10.10
C GLY A 213 -4.88 -15.18 10.60
N PHE A 214 -3.98 -14.36 11.15
CA PHE A 214 -2.67 -14.79 11.65
C PHE A 214 -2.35 -14.15 12.99
N THR A 215 -1.40 -14.79 13.73
CA THR A 215 -0.81 -14.28 14.96
C THR A 215 0.70 -14.19 14.82
N VAL A 216 1.35 -13.21 15.46
CA VAL A 216 2.81 -13.10 15.48
C VAL A 216 3.36 -14.09 16.51
N THR A 217 4.24 -14.98 16.08
CA THR A 217 4.90 -15.95 16.96
C THR A 217 6.34 -15.59 17.26
N GLU A 218 6.99 -14.84 16.37
CA GLU A 218 8.37 -14.40 16.52
C GLU A 218 8.59 -13.08 15.80
N TRP A 219 9.46 -12.24 16.35
CA TRP A 219 10.00 -11.04 15.68
C TRP A 219 11.43 -10.82 16.14
N VAL A 220 12.36 -10.94 15.23
CA VAL A 220 13.78 -10.64 15.40
C VAL A 220 14.09 -9.38 14.62
N PRO A 221 14.29 -8.23 15.29
CA PRO A 221 14.43 -6.94 14.62
C PRO A 221 15.51 -6.90 13.54
N ASN A 222 15.16 -6.39 12.37
CA ASN A 222 15.97 -6.30 11.15
C ASN A 222 16.42 -7.65 10.55
N ASP A 223 15.83 -8.75 10.95
CA ASP A 223 16.10 -10.08 10.41
C ASP A 223 14.81 -10.70 9.85
N HIS A 224 13.85 -11.02 10.72
CA HIS A 224 12.59 -11.61 10.27
C HIS A 224 11.48 -11.49 11.31
N TYR A 225 10.25 -11.74 10.87
CA TYR A 225 9.13 -12.09 11.74
C TYR A 225 8.40 -13.31 11.21
N THR A 226 7.74 -14.04 12.10
CA THR A 226 6.97 -15.24 11.78
C THR A 226 5.52 -15.08 12.24
N LEU A 227 4.60 -15.40 11.33
CA LEU A 227 3.18 -15.45 11.58
C LEU A 227 2.70 -16.90 11.51
N ALA A 228 1.90 -17.30 12.48
CA ALA A 228 1.16 -18.57 12.45
C ALA A 228 -0.32 -18.29 12.18
N ARG A 229 -0.98 -19.19 11.46
CA ARG A 229 -2.41 -19.11 11.22
C ARG A 229 -3.18 -19.09 12.54
N ASN A 230 -4.15 -18.18 12.62
CA ASN A 230 -5.08 -18.11 13.74
C ASN A 230 -6.19 -19.15 13.58
N GLU A 231 -6.12 -20.27 14.30
CA GLU A 231 -7.11 -21.36 14.22
C GLU A 231 -8.50 -20.97 14.75
N LYS A 232 -8.62 -19.79 15.37
CA LYS A 232 -9.90 -19.23 15.85
C LYS A 232 -10.40 -18.09 14.97
N TYR A 233 -9.80 -17.90 13.80
CA TYR A 233 -10.22 -16.85 12.90
C TYR A 233 -11.68 -17.02 12.49
N TRP A 234 -12.46 -15.99 12.69
CA TRP A 234 -13.91 -15.95 12.41
C TRP A 234 -14.25 -15.78 10.92
N GLY A 235 -13.28 -15.38 10.08
CA GLY A 235 -13.43 -15.26 8.64
C GLY A 235 -13.13 -16.57 7.91
N GLU A 236 -12.87 -16.46 6.60
CA GLU A 236 -12.43 -17.59 5.79
C GLU A 236 -11.03 -18.03 6.23
N MET A 237 -10.89 -19.29 6.64
CA MET A 237 -9.64 -19.83 7.17
C MET A 237 -8.55 -19.79 6.09
N PRO A 238 -7.41 -19.12 6.33
CA PRO A 238 -6.28 -19.14 5.40
C PRO A 238 -5.78 -20.58 5.16
N ILE A 239 -5.43 -20.89 3.91
CA ILE A 239 -4.79 -22.18 3.58
C ILE A 239 -3.36 -22.18 4.09
N THR A 240 -2.67 -21.04 4.02
CA THR A 240 -1.32 -20.83 4.55
C THR A 240 -1.32 -21.02 6.06
N THR A 241 -0.40 -21.87 6.57
CA THR A 241 -0.24 -22.16 7.99
C THR A 241 0.80 -21.28 8.66
N THR A 242 1.86 -20.93 7.93
CA THR A 242 2.97 -20.11 8.43
C THR A 242 3.43 -19.11 7.36
N ILE A 243 3.69 -17.90 7.76
CA ILE A 243 4.35 -16.88 6.91
C ILE A 243 5.61 -16.42 7.66
N THR A 244 6.78 -16.65 7.05
CA THR A 244 8.03 -16.07 7.54
C THR A 244 8.41 -14.90 6.63
N CYS A 245 8.47 -13.71 7.18
CA CYS A 245 8.93 -12.53 6.45
C CYS A 245 10.39 -12.25 6.75
N ARG A 246 11.26 -12.32 5.75
CA ARG A 246 12.69 -11.99 5.84
C ARG A 246 12.93 -10.55 5.44
N VAL A 247 13.75 -9.84 6.20
CA VAL A 247 14.19 -8.48 5.87
C VAL A 247 15.46 -8.56 5.03
N ILE A 248 15.34 -8.27 3.74
CA ILE A 248 16.46 -8.24 2.80
C ILE A 248 16.49 -6.85 2.14
N PRO A 249 17.30 -5.89 2.63
CA PRO A 249 17.27 -4.50 2.18
C PRO A 249 17.59 -4.32 0.69
N GLU A 250 18.57 -5.05 0.17
CA GLU A 250 19.04 -4.91 -1.21
C GLU A 250 18.07 -5.58 -2.21
N GLY A 251 17.61 -4.83 -3.23
CA GLY A 251 16.63 -5.32 -4.21
C GLY A 251 17.11 -6.52 -4.99
N SER A 252 18.32 -6.46 -5.56
CA SER A 252 18.92 -7.57 -6.30
C SER A 252 19.18 -8.81 -5.44
N ALA A 253 19.48 -8.65 -4.14
CA ALA A 253 19.56 -9.80 -3.23
C ALA A 253 18.21 -10.47 -3.03
N ARG A 254 17.09 -9.69 -2.97
CA ARG A 254 15.75 -10.26 -2.92
C ARG A 254 15.40 -11.02 -4.19
N ALA A 255 15.74 -10.47 -5.37
CA ALA A 255 15.53 -11.12 -6.66
C ALA A 255 16.31 -12.45 -6.75
N ILE A 256 17.59 -12.46 -6.35
CA ILE A 256 18.41 -13.67 -6.33
C ILE A 256 17.83 -14.72 -5.36
N ALA A 257 17.39 -14.32 -4.17
CA ALA A 257 16.77 -15.23 -3.20
C ALA A 257 15.49 -15.88 -3.75
N LEU A 258 14.70 -15.14 -4.54
CA LEU A 258 13.52 -15.67 -5.22
C LEU A 258 13.91 -16.68 -6.31
N GLU A 259 14.87 -16.34 -7.17
CA GLU A 259 15.36 -17.23 -8.23
C GLU A 259 16.01 -18.51 -7.69
N ALA A 260 16.66 -18.42 -6.52
CA ALA A 260 17.25 -19.57 -5.83
C ALA A 260 16.21 -20.43 -5.08
N GLY A 261 14.94 -19.97 -4.98
CA GLY A 261 13.91 -20.66 -4.21
C GLY A 261 14.07 -20.55 -2.68
N GLU A 262 14.89 -19.62 -2.21
CA GLU A 262 15.07 -19.36 -0.78
C GLU A 262 13.88 -18.59 -0.19
N VAL A 263 13.17 -17.83 -1.03
CA VAL A 263 11.91 -17.16 -0.71
C VAL A 263 10.88 -17.47 -1.78
N ASP A 264 9.61 -17.48 -1.40
CA ASP A 264 8.49 -17.78 -2.29
C ASP A 264 7.88 -16.54 -2.92
N LEU A 265 8.04 -15.39 -2.26
CA LEU A 265 7.46 -14.12 -2.69
C LEU A 265 8.39 -12.98 -2.32
N VAL A 266 8.52 -12.03 -3.24
CA VAL A 266 9.25 -10.78 -3.01
C VAL A 266 8.32 -9.62 -3.25
N TRP A 267 8.28 -8.69 -2.31
CA TRP A 267 7.56 -7.44 -2.48
C TRP A 267 8.51 -6.30 -2.85
N ASN A 268 8.07 -5.44 -3.77
CA ASN A 268 8.86 -4.35 -4.32
C ASN A 268 10.15 -4.85 -5.02
N VAL A 269 9.96 -5.49 -6.15
CA VAL A 269 11.05 -5.80 -7.08
C VAL A 269 11.57 -4.49 -7.68
N ASP A 270 12.88 -4.30 -7.68
CA ASP A 270 13.49 -3.14 -8.30
C ASP A 270 13.30 -3.21 -9.83
N ALA A 271 13.06 -2.06 -10.47
CA ALA A 271 12.81 -2.01 -11.91
C ALA A 271 13.91 -2.69 -12.74
N THR A 272 15.16 -2.54 -12.32
CA THR A 272 16.35 -3.14 -12.94
C THR A 272 16.37 -4.68 -12.91
N ASP A 273 15.63 -5.30 -12.01
CA ASP A 273 15.57 -6.76 -11.87
C ASP A 273 14.34 -7.36 -12.58
N CYS A 274 13.34 -6.53 -12.91
CA CYS A 274 12.09 -6.99 -13.50
C CYS A 274 12.28 -7.77 -14.81
N ALA A 275 13.17 -7.30 -15.69
CA ALA A 275 13.39 -7.98 -16.97
C ALA A 275 13.99 -9.39 -16.79
N ASN A 276 14.86 -9.60 -15.81
CA ASN A 276 15.42 -10.90 -15.49
C ASN A 276 14.36 -11.83 -14.91
N ILE A 277 13.52 -11.33 -14.01
CA ILE A 277 12.42 -12.09 -13.41
C ILE A 277 11.40 -12.48 -14.49
N GLU A 278 11.02 -11.57 -15.40
CA GLU A 278 10.12 -11.85 -16.51
C GLU A 278 10.67 -12.92 -17.49
N ALA A 279 11.99 -13.01 -17.62
CA ALA A 279 12.64 -14.01 -18.45
C ALA A 279 12.76 -15.39 -17.79
N ASN A 280 12.55 -15.49 -16.47
CA ASN A 280 12.65 -16.73 -15.73
C ASN A 280 11.30 -17.46 -15.72
N PRO A 281 11.19 -18.68 -16.32
CA PRO A 281 9.92 -19.41 -16.41
C PRO A 281 9.42 -19.95 -15.05
N ASP A 282 10.27 -20.01 -14.03
CA ASP A 282 9.96 -20.59 -12.73
C ASP A 282 9.34 -19.57 -11.74
N VAL A 283 9.34 -18.29 -12.12
CA VAL A 283 8.79 -17.20 -11.32
C VAL A 283 7.83 -16.34 -12.11
N THR A 284 6.94 -15.61 -11.45
CA THR A 284 5.96 -14.73 -12.10
C THR A 284 6.10 -13.32 -11.53
N LEU A 285 6.31 -12.33 -12.40
CA LEU A 285 6.23 -10.92 -12.04
C LEU A 285 4.78 -10.44 -12.10
N LEU A 286 4.23 -10.02 -10.96
CA LEU A 286 2.95 -9.34 -10.89
C LEU A 286 3.20 -7.83 -10.83
N SER A 287 2.63 -7.08 -11.76
CA SER A 287 2.75 -5.63 -11.83
C SER A 287 1.38 -4.99 -11.95
N GLN A 288 1.11 -4.02 -11.08
CA GLN A 288 -0.13 -3.25 -11.11
C GLN A 288 0.14 -1.78 -10.78
N THR A 289 -0.76 -0.92 -11.24
CA THR A 289 -0.72 0.49 -10.88
C THR A 289 -0.92 0.65 -9.37
N SER A 290 -0.10 1.51 -8.75
CA SER A 290 -0.22 1.82 -7.32
C SER A 290 -0.72 3.24 -7.09
N SER A 291 -1.21 3.52 -5.89
CA SER A 291 -1.53 4.89 -5.45
C SER A 291 -0.29 5.70 -5.05
N SER A 292 0.91 5.13 -5.16
CA SER A 292 2.16 5.78 -4.77
C SER A 292 2.59 6.84 -5.79
N ILE A 293 3.17 7.94 -5.29
CA ILE A 293 3.80 8.99 -6.08
C ILE A 293 5.19 9.26 -5.53
N GLU A 294 6.19 9.23 -6.40
CA GLU A 294 7.53 9.72 -6.09
C GLU A 294 7.60 11.22 -6.41
N TYR A 295 8.09 12.03 -5.49
CA TYR A 295 8.12 13.48 -5.64
C TYR A 295 9.37 14.12 -5.03
N LEU A 296 9.74 15.29 -5.55
CA LEU A 296 10.75 16.16 -4.96
C LEU A 296 10.07 17.17 -4.02
N GLY A 297 10.18 16.94 -2.71
CA GLY A 297 9.64 17.85 -1.69
C GLY A 297 10.50 19.09 -1.48
N MET A 298 9.89 20.27 -1.49
CA MET A 298 10.56 21.54 -1.22
C MET A 298 10.10 22.13 0.12
N ASN A 299 11.05 22.39 1.03
CA ASN A 299 10.74 23.01 2.32
C ASN A 299 10.46 24.51 2.15
N THR A 300 9.19 24.89 2.08
CA THR A 300 8.74 26.27 1.87
C THR A 300 9.01 27.21 3.05
N THR A 301 9.50 26.73 4.19
CA THR A 301 9.97 27.61 5.28
C THR A 301 11.36 28.19 4.99
N LYS A 302 12.12 27.61 4.06
CA LYS A 302 13.42 28.09 3.65
C LYS A 302 13.25 29.24 2.64
N GLU A 303 14.01 30.31 2.83
CA GLU A 303 13.89 31.58 2.08
C GLU A 303 13.82 31.36 0.56
N LYS A 304 14.72 30.52 0.02
CA LYS A 304 14.81 30.24 -1.42
C LYS A 304 13.54 29.59 -1.99
N PHE A 305 12.81 28.80 -1.18
CA PHE A 305 11.65 28.05 -1.62
C PHE A 305 10.31 28.72 -1.24
N LYS A 306 10.33 29.89 -0.57
CA LYS A 306 9.12 30.66 -0.29
C LYS A 306 8.49 31.22 -1.58
N ASP A 307 9.33 31.70 -2.51
CA ASP A 307 8.88 32.24 -3.78
C ASP A 307 8.36 31.10 -4.67
N VAL A 308 7.12 31.23 -5.13
CA VAL A 308 6.48 30.25 -6.01
C VAL A 308 7.23 30.11 -7.34
N ARG A 309 7.81 31.21 -7.86
CA ARG A 309 8.56 31.19 -9.13
C ARG A 309 9.78 30.27 -9.05
N VAL A 310 10.47 30.21 -7.91
CA VAL A 310 11.58 29.28 -7.70
C VAL A 310 11.07 27.83 -7.76
N ARG A 311 9.93 27.52 -7.14
CA ARG A 311 9.37 26.17 -7.17
C ARG A 311 8.89 25.79 -8.58
N GLN A 312 8.30 26.72 -9.31
CA GLN A 312 7.93 26.53 -10.72
C GLN A 312 9.17 26.33 -11.60
N ALA A 313 10.21 27.13 -11.40
CA ALA A 313 11.46 26.98 -12.12
C ALA A 313 12.08 25.59 -11.95
N ILE A 314 12.08 25.05 -10.73
CA ILE A 314 12.55 23.69 -10.47
C ILE A 314 11.69 22.66 -11.21
N ASN A 315 10.36 22.85 -11.26
CA ASN A 315 9.47 21.96 -12.01
C ASN A 315 9.74 21.98 -13.52
N TYR A 316 9.98 23.16 -14.12
CA TYR A 316 10.34 23.29 -15.53
C TYR A 316 11.75 22.79 -15.86
N ALA A 317 12.66 22.81 -14.88
CA ALA A 317 14.04 22.35 -15.05
C ALA A 317 14.20 20.83 -15.05
N LEU A 318 13.15 20.07 -14.63
CA LEU A 318 13.23 18.62 -14.48
C LEU A 318 12.51 17.91 -15.62
N ASP A 319 13.25 17.11 -16.39
CA ASP A 319 12.70 16.15 -17.35
C ASP A 319 12.19 14.91 -16.60
N LYS A 320 10.91 14.92 -16.30
CA LYS A 320 10.23 13.87 -15.55
C LYS A 320 10.12 12.58 -16.35
N GLN A 321 10.02 12.69 -17.72
CA GLN A 321 9.95 11.50 -18.58
C GLN A 321 11.29 10.77 -18.61
N ALA A 322 12.40 11.49 -18.69
CA ALA A 322 13.72 10.87 -18.60
C ALA A 322 13.93 10.11 -17.29
N PHE A 323 13.33 10.59 -16.19
CA PHE A 323 13.30 9.87 -14.93
C PHE A 323 12.51 8.56 -15.02
N VAL A 324 11.30 8.59 -15.58
CA VAL A 324 10.48 7.39 -15.80
C VAL A 324 11.22 6.37 -16.64
N ASP A 325 11.87 6.82 -17.72
CA ASP A 325 12.54 5.93 -18.66
C ASP A 325 13.82 5.30 -18.07
N THR A 326 14.59 6.06 -17.28
CA THR A 326 15.93 5.61 -16.84
C THR A 326 15.99 5.03 -15.43
N ILE A 327 15.12 5.46 -14.53
CA ILE A 327 15.14 5.00 -13.12
C ILE A 327 14.19 3.84 -12.90
N ILE A 328 12.99 3.92 -13.49
CA ILE A 328 11.94 2.90 -13.32
C ILE A 328 11.64 2.14 -14.62
N GLU A 329 12.49 2.28 -15.64
CA GLU A 329 12.45 1.52 -16.90
C GLU A 329 11.07 1.51 -17.58
N GLY A 330 10.39 2.67 -17.56
CA GLY A 330 9.05 2.83 -18.13
C GLY A 330 7.91 2.27 -17.27
N ARG A 331 8.20 1.76 -16.06
CA ARG A 331 7.21 1.13 -15.16
C ARG A 331 6.46 2.15 -14.31
N GLY A 332 6.07 3.27 -14.91
CA GLY A 332 5.31 4.33 -14.27
C GLY A 332 4.92 5.41 -15.25
N THR A 333 4.26 6.44 -14.76
CA THR A 333 3.81 7.59 -15.55
C THR A 333 4.21 8.90 -14.88
N VAL A 334 4.41 9.96 -15.69
CA VAL A 334 4.65 11.29 -15.16
C VAL A 334 3.40 11.79 -14.43
N ALA A 335 3.55 12.15 -13.16
CA ALA A 335 2.47 12.72 -12.37
C ALA A 335 2.38 14.25 -12.57
N ASN A 336 1.18 14.76 -12.84
CA ASN A 336 0.90 16.20 -12.94
C ASN A 336 0.44 16.80 -11.60
N SER A 337 0.08 15.98 -10.63
CA SER A 337 -0.31 16.39 -9.29
C SER A 337 0.28 15.43 -8.24
N TYR A 338 0.14 15.78 -6.97
CA TYR A 338 0.59 14.92 -5.87
C TYR A 338 -0.41 13.82 -5.48
N ILE A 339 -1.52 13.70 -6.21
CA ILE A 339 -2.43 12.55 -6.16
C ILE A 339 -2.51 11.94 -7.56
N ASN A 340 -2.69 10.63 -7.65
CA ASN A 340 -2.79 9.93 -8.92
C ASN A 340 -4.24 9.52 -9.24
N SER A 341 -4.45 8.95 -10.42
CA SER A 341 -5.76 8.60 -10.96
C SER A 341 -6.54 7.56 -10.13
N MET A 342 -5.89 6.84 -9.22
CA MET A 342 -6.56 5.90 -8.32
C MET A 342 -7.18 6.58 -7.09
N ILE A 343 -6.86 7.85 -6.84
CA ILE A 343 -7.35 8.59 -5.68
C ILE A 343 -8.61 9.38 -6.05
N PRO A 344 -9.75 9.19 -5.36
CA PRO A 344 -10.95 9.98 -5.59
C PRO A 344 -10.69 11.49 -5.50
N GLY A 345 -11.14 12.23 -6.52
CA GLY A 345 -10.88 13.67 -6.63
C GLY A 345 -9.68 14.01 -7.51
N TRP A 346 -8.98 13.03 -8.07
CA TRP A 346 -7.99 13.27 -9.11
C TRP A 346 -8.64 13.85 -10.38
N THR A 347 -7.89 14.70 -11.08
CA THR A 347 -8.26 15.22 -12.39
C THR A 347 -7.01 15.40 -13.23
N ASP A 348 -7.12 15.23 -14.54
CA ASP A 348 -6.10 15.53 -15.53
C ASP A 348 -6.12 17.00 -15.98
N GLU A 349 -7.10 17.79 -15.55
CA GLU A 349 -7.23 19.22 -15.87
C GLU A 349 -6.24 20.12 -15.11
N VAL A 350 -5.23 19.54 -14.46
CA VAL A 350 -4.17 20.28 -13.75
C VAL A 350 -3.12 20.74 -14.75
N GLU A 351 -2.77 22.04 -14.71
CA GLU A 351 -1.71 22.60 -15.55
C GLU A 351 -0.38 21.87 -15.30
N ALA A 352 0.15 21.23 -16.35
CA ALA A 352 1.42 20.54 -16.30
C ALA A 352 2.60 21.53 -16.40
N TYR A 353 3.73 21.15 -15.77
CA TYR A 353 5.01 21.83 -15.96
C TYR A 353 5.87 21.00 -16.92
N PRO A 354 5.85 21.26 -18.24
CA PRO A 354 6.70 20.56 -19.21
C PRO A 354 8.17 20.90 -18.95
N TYR A 355 9.06 20.03 -19.42
CA TYR A 355 10.49 20.31 -19.36
C TYR A 355 10.85 21.51 -20.24
N ASP A 356 11.27 22.61 -19.62
CA ASP A 356 11.69 23.86 -20.26
C ASP A 356 12.76 24.57 -19.41
N PRO A 357 14.05 24.22 -19.61
CA PRO A 357 15.15 24.87 -18.88
C PRO A 357 15.29 26.39 -19.18
N ALA A 358 14.81 26.85 -20.35
CA ALA A 358 14.84 28.27 -20.66
C ALA A 358 13.84 29.04 -19.80
N LYS A 359 12.62 28.52 -19.67
CA LYS A 359 11.59 29.07 -18.78
C LYS A 359 12.00 29.02 -17.32
N ALA A 360 12.69 27.93 -16.92
CA ALA A 360 13.23 27.82 -15.58
C ALA A 360 14.23 28.95 -15.26
N LYS A 361 15.18 29.24 -16.17
CA LYS A 361 16.14 30.35 -16.01
C LYS A 361 15.45 31.72 -15.94
N GLU A 362 14.43 31.97 -16.77
CA GLU A 362 13.63 33.18 -16.72
C GLU A 362 12.99 33.38 -15.34
N LEU A 363 12.31 32.38 -14.83
CA LEU A 363 11.64 32.42 -13.52
C LEU A 363 12.62 32.58 -12.36
N LEU A 364 13.79 31.94 -12.42
CA LEU A 364 14.85 32.15 -11.44
C LEU A 364 15.38 33.59 -11.44
N ALA A 365 15.58 34.18 -12.62
CA ALA A 365 16.01 35.56 -12.74
C ALA A 365 14.99 36.55 -12.18
N GLU A 366 13.69 36.36 -12.49
CA GLU A 366 12.58 37.15 -11.94
C GLU A 366 12.46 37.01 -10.41
N ALA A 367 12.81 35.83 -9.86
CA ALA A 367 12.81 35.57 -8.42
C ALA A 367 14.06 36.10 -7.70
N GLY A 368 15.00 36.74 -8.43
CA GLY A 368 16.21 37.31 -7.88
C GLY A 368 17.42 36.38 -7.85
N TYR A 369 17.35 35.24 -8.56
CA TYR A 369 18.42 34.24 -8.67
C TYR A 369 18.91 34.06 -10.11
N PRO A 370 19.38 35.12 -10.83
CA PRO A 370 19.74 35.03 -12.26
C PRO A 370 20.93 34.07 -12.50
N ASN A 371 21.75 33.81 -11.50
CA ASN A 371 22.87 32.86 -11.53
C ASN A 371 22.60 31.56 -10.74
N GLY A 372 21.32 31.32 -10.38
CA GLY A 372 20.95 30.19 -9.54
C GLY A 372 21.34 30.36 -8.08
N PHE A 373 21.41 29.22 -7.37
CA PHE A 373 21.76 29.15 -5.95
C PHE A 373 22.21 27.75 -5.57
N GLU A 374 22.77 27.61 -4.35
CA GLU A 374 23.14 26.32 -3.78
C GLU A 374 22.03 25.79 -2.84
N CYS A 375 21.76 24.48 -2.90
CA CYS A 375 20.85 23.82 -1.95
C CYS A 375 21.28 22.37 -1.68
N LYS A 376 20.58 21.69 -0.78
CA LYS A 376 20.82 20.27 -0.47
C LYS A 376 19.56 19.47 -0.69
N ILE A 377 19.71 18.27 -1.25
CA ILE A 377 18.69 17.21 -1.29
C ILE A 377 19.07 16.12 -0.30
N TYR A 378 18.08 15.55 0.35
CA TYR A 378 18.20 14.39 1.24
C TYR A 378 17.40 13.24 0.65
N VAL A 379 18.04 12.09 0.52
CA VAL A 379 17.46 10.88 -0.04
C VAL A 379 17.86 9.68 0.80
N ASN A 380 17.11 8.59 0.67
CA ASN A 380 17.45 7.29 1.25
C ASN A 380 17.24 6.19 0.20
N GLY A 381 18.08 5.17 0.25
CA GLY A 381 18.05 4.04 -0.68
C GLY A 381 18.66 4.35 -2.07
N ASP A 382 18.97 3.30 -2.80
CA ASP A 382 19.74 3.39 -4.04
C ASP A 382 18.95 4.01 -5.19
N VAL A 383 17.68 3.65 -5.34
CA VAL A 383 16.79 4.21 -6.38
C VAL A 383 16.71 5.73 -6.24
N ARG A 384 16.44 6.24 -5.02
CA ARG A 384 16.35 7.68 -4.78
C ARG A 384 17.71 8.39 -4.90
N THR A 385 18.81 7.69 -4.61
CA THR A 385 20.16 8.22 -4.83
C THR A 385 20.44 8.42 -6.32
N ARG A 386 20.10 7.45 -7.17
CA ARG A 386 20.18 7.59 -8.64
C ARG A 386 19.28 8.71 -9.15
N SER A 387 18.05 8.81 -8.64
CA SER A 387 17.12 9.90 -8.94
C SER A 387 17.70 11.26 -8.62
N ALA A 388 18.32 11.41 -7.44
CA ALA A 388 18.93 12.65 -7.00
C ALA A 388 20.13 13.06 -7.88
N GLN A 389 20.88 12.12 -8.44
CA GLN A 389 21.96 12.40 -9.38
C GLN A 389 21.44 13.01 -10.70
N ILE A 390 20.30 12.51 -11.21
CA ILE A 390 19.64 13.10 -12.38
C ILE A 390 19.14 14.51 -12.05
N ILE A 391 18.46 14.68 -10.92
CA ILE A 391 17.99 15.99 -10.44
C ILE A 391 19.15 16.97 -10.31
N GLN A 392 20.27 16.55 -9.72
CA GLN A 392 21.47 17.35 -9.56
C GLN A 392 22.01 17.82 -10.91
N ALA A 393 22.12 16.94 -11.91
CA ALA A 393 22.61 17.25 -13.23
C ALA A 393 21.69 18.26 -13.95
N GLN A 394 20.38 18.02 -13.96
CA GLN A 394 19.41 18.90 -14.64
C GLN A 394 19.29 20.27 -13.96
N LEU A 395 19.29 20.33 -12.64
CA LEU A 395 19.26 21.61 -11.91
C LEU A 395 20.56 22.42 -12.10
N ALA A 396 21.71 21.79 -12.30
CA ALA A 396 22.96 22.47 -12.62
C ALA A 396 22.90 23.21 -13.95
N GLU A 397 22.13 22.71 -14.94
CA GLU A 397 21.93 23.39 -16.24
C GLU A 397 21.24 24.75 -16.11
N VAL A 398 20.45 24.95 -15.05
CA VAL A 398 19.77 26.21 -14.77
C VAL A 398 20.46 27.04 -13.67
N GLY A 399 21.68 26.63 -13.25
CA GLY A 399 22.50 27.33 -12.27
C GLY A 399 22.23 26.95 -10.82
N ILE A 400 21.39 25.94 -10.54
CA ILE A 400 21.15 25.47 -9.17
C ILE A 400 22.16 24.36 -8.84
N THR A 401 23.02 24.61 -7.87
CA THR A 401 23.98 23.62 -7.35
C THR A 401 23.32 22.82 -6.21
N VAL A 402 23.24 21.50 -6.39
CA VAL A 402 22.59 20.60 -5.42
C VAL A 402 23.62 19.66 -4.80
#